data_ac9e23340e79710d9f6a7e7ea2888c06
#
_entry.id   ac9e23340e79710d9f6a7e7ea2888c06
#
_cell.length_a   1.000
_cell.length_b   1.000
_cell.length_c   1.000
_cell.angle_alpha   90.00
_cell.angle_beta   90.00
_cell.angle_gamma   90.00
#
_symmetry.space_group_name_H-M   'P 1'
#
loop_
_entity.id
_entity.type
_entity.pdbx_description
1 polymer ?
#
loop_
_entity_poly.entity_id
_entity_poly.type
_entity_poly.pdbx_seq_one_letter_code
_entity_poly.pdbx_strand_id
1 'polypeptide(L)' 'MRTKQERRGGKGDKVWARPGMTVTFRAELMPGRDREQRTARVKELLPSGRVTLHEISGEHGQGEFDPIH' A
#
# COMPACT_ATOMS: atom_id res chain seq x y z
N MET A 1 13.11 -6.83 -26.60
CA MET A 1 12.98 -6.58 -25.85
C MET A 1 12.72 -6.47 -25.29
N ARG A 2 12.50 -6.42 -25.42
CA ARG A 2 12.17 -6.15 -24.63
C ARG A 2 11.86 -6.15 -23.88
N THR A 3 11.70 -6.14 -24.32
CA THR A 3 11.27 -6.05 -23.38
C THR A 3 11.13 -6.25 -22.65
N LYS A 4 11.04 -6.33 -22.76
CA LYS A 4 10.81 -6.40 -21.85
C LYS A 4 10.56 -6.38 -21.01
N GLN A 5 10.43 -6.36 -21.49
CA GLN A 5 10.18 -6.22 -20.62
C GLN A 5 9.76 -6.33 -19.97
N GLU A 6 9.64 -6.44 -20.35
CA GLU A 6 9.26 -6.42 -19.68
C GLU A 6 8.74 -6.58 -19.04
N ARG A 7 8.41 -6.90 -19.12
CA ARG A 7 7.99 -6.84 -18.61
C ARG A 7 7.69 -7.20 -17.74
N ARG A 8 7.60 -7.31 -17.67
CA ARG A 8 7.44 -7.56 -16.96
C ARG A 8 6.74 -7.92 -16.30
N GLY A 9 6.74 -8.02 -16.42
CA GLY A 9 5.52 -8.43 -16.38
C GLY A 9 4.59 -8.37 -15.23
N GLY A 10 3.72 -9.34 -15.14
CA GLY A 10 2.66 -9.34 -14.17
C GLY A 10 3.09 -9.08 -12.74
N LYS A 11 4.32 -9.37 -12.45
CA LYS A 11 4.83 -9.16 -11.11
C LYS A 11 4.88 -7.71 -10.73
N GLY A 12 5.23 -6.88 -11.68
CA GLY A 12 5.29 -5.45 -11.43
C GLY A 12 3.95 -4.89 -11.06
N ASP A 13 2.90 -5.50 -11.56
CA ASP A 13 1.55 -5.02 -11.32
C ASP A 13 1.16 -5.06 -9.87
N LYS A 14 1.82 -5.89 -9.09
CA LYS A 14 1.46 -6.06 -7.70
C LYS A 14 2.23 -5.17 -6.76
N VAL A 15 3.15 -4.42 -7.28
CA VAL A 15 3.95 -3.51 -6.45
C VAL A 15 3.26 -2.17 -6.41
N TRP A 16 2.28 -2.04 -5.53
CA TRP A 16 1.55 -0.80 -5.37
C TRP A 16 2.08 0.04 -4.20
N ALA A 17 2.99 -0.52 -3.41
CA ALA A 17 3.55 0.16 -2.26
C ALA A 17 4.95 -0.34 -2.01
N ARG A 18 5.76 0.48 -1.35
CA ARG A 18 7.14 0.13 -1.04
C ARG A 18 7.44 0.50 0.41
N PRO A 19 8.38 -0.20 1.06
CA PRO A 19 8.78 0.16 2.43
C PRO A 19 9.18 1.63 2.52
N GLY A 20 8.72 2.29 3.57
CA GLY A 20 9.03 3.70 3.80
C GLY A 20 8.03 4.67 3.21
N MET A 21 7.16 4.18 2.34
CA MET A 21 6.11 4.98 1.74
C MET A 21 5.00 5.25 2.75
N THR A 22 4.31 6.39 2.64
CA THR A 22 3.14 6.64 3.48
C THR A 22 1.87 6.30 2.72
N VAL A 23 0.89 5.78 3.44
CA VAL A 23 -0.44 5.47 2.92
C VAL A 23 -1.47 6.04 3.87
N THR A 24 -2.65 6.34 3.35
CA THR A 24 -3.73 6.93 4.14
C THR A 24 -4.96 6.04 4.02
N PHE A 25 -5.45 5.56 5.15
CA PHE A 25 -6.67 4.76 5.16
C PHE A 25 -7.85 5.56 4.68
N ARG A 26 -8.79 4.89 4.05
CA ARG A 26 -10.03 5.54 3.61
C ARG A 26 -10.79 6.05 4.83
N ALA A 27 -11.45 7.18 4.66
CA ALA A 27 -12.17 7.81 5.76
C ALA A 27 -13.23 6.89 6.35
N GLU A 28 -13.87 6.08 5.52
CA GLU A 28 -14.93 5.18 5.99
C GLU A 28 -14.43 4.07 6.90
N LEU A 29 -13.13 3.79 6.86
CA LEU A 29 -12.53 2.77 7.71
C LEU A 29 -12.13 3.33 9.07
N MET A 30 -12.00 4.64 9.18
CA MET A 30 -11.63 5.31 10.42
C MET A 30 -12.49 6.54 10.61
N PRO A 31 -13.79 6.36 10.87
CA PRO A 31 -14.70 7.49 11.02
C PRO A 31 -14.25 8.42 12.15
N GLY A 32 -14.37 9.71 11.92
CA GLY A 32 -14.04 10.70 12.95
C GLY A 32 -12.57 11.03 13.06
N ARG A 33 -11.73 10.43 12.21
CA ARG A 33 -10.30 10.74 12.22
C ARG A 33 -9.93 11.58 11.01
N ASP A 34 -9.04 12.53 11.21
CA ASP A 34 -8.60 13.35 10.11
C ASP A 34 -7.51 12.62 9.33
N ARG A 35 -7.05 13.24 8.23
CA ARG A 35 -6.13 12.58 7.33
C ARG A 35 -4.83 12.17 8.01
N GLU A 36 -4.30 13.02 8.87
CA GLU A 36 -3.05 12.70 9.56
C GLU A 36 -3.20 11.47 10.45
N GLN A 37 -4.34 11.34 11.08
CA GLN A 37 -4.60 10.20 11.97
C GLN A 37 -4.81 8.92 11.20
N ARG A 38 -5.08 9.01 9.91
CA ARG A 38 -5.30 7.84 9.05
C ARG A 38 -4.06 7.48 8.25
N THR A 39 -2.99 8.25 8.38
CA THR A 39 -1.76 8.04 7.60
C THR A 39 -0.79 7.18 8.39
N ALA A 40 -0.19 6.22 7.70
CA ALA A 40 0.77 5.30 8.30
C ALA A 40 1.90 5.05 7.32
N ARG A 41 3.01 4.52 7.83
CA ARG A 41 4.16 4.22 7.00
C ARG A 41 4.24 2.73 6.72
N VAL A 42 4.45 2.40 5.45
CA VAL A 42 4.57 1.01 5.02
C VAL A 42 5.88 0.43 5.56
N LYS A 43 5.76 -0.72 6.21
CA LYS A 43 6.91 -1.45 6.71
C LYS A 43 7.42 -2.45 5.67
N GLU A 44 6.49 -3.20 5.09
CA GLU A 44 6.85 -4.26 4.16
C GLU A 44 5.70 -4.54 3.21
N LEU A 45 6.04 -4.87 1.97
CA LEU A 45 5.05 -5.38 1.01
C LEU A 45 5.20 -6.90 0.96
N LEU A 46 4.13 -7.60 1.26
CA LEU A 46 4.13 -9.06 1.36
C LEU A 46 3.88 -9.70 -0.01
N PRO A 47 4.28 -10.96 -0.18
CA PRO A 47 4.01 -11.68 -1.44
C PRO A 47 2.53 -11.75 -1.78
N SER A 48 1.65 -11.68 -0.78
CA SER A 48 0.21 -11.72 -0.99
C SER A 48 -0.32 -10.44 -1.64
N GLY A 49 0.50 -9.38 -1.68
CA GLY A 49 0.06 -8.08 -2.16
C GLY A 49 -0.44 -7.16 -1.06
N ARG A 50 -0.40 -7.62 0.18
CA ARG A 50 -0.77 -6.79 1.32
C ARG A 50 0.47 -6.17 1.93
N VAL A 51 0.26 -5.15 2.74
CA VAL A 51 1.38 -4.47 3.41
C VAL A 51 1.22 -4.57 4.92
N THR A 52 2.37 -4.51 5.60
CA THR A 52 2.39 -4.28 7.04
C THR A 52 2.80 -2.84 7.29
N LEU A 53 2.40 -2.31 8.41
CA LEU A 53 2.65 -0.91 8.76
C LEU A 53 3.40 -0.82 10.07
N HIS A 54 4.13 0.30 10.25
CA HIS A 54 4.91 0.48 11.47
C HIS A 54 4.05 0.76 12.69
N GLU A 55 3.01 1.57 12.51
CA GLU A 55 2.20 2.02 13.63
C GLU A 55 0.96 1.18 13.90
N ILE A 56 0.56 0.38 12.93
CA ILE A 56 -0.70 -0.35 12.99
C ILE A 56 -0.41 -1.82 12.71
N SER A 57 -0.91 -2.69 13.57
CA SER A 57 -0.67 -4.12 13.40
C SER A 57 -1.55 -4.71 12.29
N GLY A 58 -1.15 -5.87 11.80
CA GLY A 58 -1.93 -6.60 10.82
C GLY A 58 -1.48 -6.35 9.40
N GLU A 59 -2.13 -7.05 8.47
CA GLU A 59 -1.89 -6.91 7.03
C GLU A 59 -3.03 -6.14 6.41
N HIS A 60 -2.69 -5.26 5.48
CA HIS A 60 -3.68 -4.37 4.87
C HIS A 60 -3.54 -4.34 3.36
N GLY A 61 -4.66 -4.44 2.67
CA GLY A 61 -4.66 -4.45 1.22
C GLY A 61 -4.78 -3.06 0.62
N GLN A 62 -4.45 -2.96 -0.66
CA GLN A 62 -4.49 -1.69 -1.38
C GLN A 62 -5.85 -1.00 -1.30
N GLY A 63 -6.95 -1.80 -1.30
CA GLY A 63 -8.29 -1.23 -1.28
C GLY A 63 -8.66 -0.53 0.02
N GLU A 64 -7.85 -0.70 1.08
CA GLU A 64 -8.12 -0.04 2.36
C GLU A 64 -7.64 1.40 2.39
N PHE A 65 -6.87 1.80 1.41
CA PHE A 65 -6.24 3.12 1.40
C PHE A 65 -6.78 4.00 0.29
N ASP A 66 -6.64 5.30 0.47
CA ASP A 66 -6.93 6.26 -0.60
C ASP A 66 -5.98 6.02 -1.77
N PRO A 67 -6.41 6.33 -3.00
CA PRO A 67 -5.52 6.15 -4.15
C PRO A 67 -4.20 6.89 -3.97
N ILE A 68 -3.13 6.26 -4.44
CA ILE A 68 -1.78 6.80 -4.38
C ILE A 68 -1.44 7.35 -5.76
N HIS A 69 -0.99 8.58 -5.81
CA HIS A 69 -0.65 9.25 -7.06
C HIS A 69 0.82 9.58 -7.16
#